data_19729e1b74cb4a981e6bf3755b509175
#
_entry.id   19729e1b74cb4a981e6bf3755b509175
#
_cell.length_a   1.000
_cell.length_b   1.000
_cell.length_c   1.000
_cell.angle_alpha   90.00
_cell.angle_beta   90.00
_cell.angle_gamma   90.00
#
_symmetry.space_group_name_H-M   'P 1'
#
loop_
_entity.id
_entity.type
_entity.pdbx_description
1 polymer ?
#
loop_
_entity_poly.entity_id
_entity_poly.type
_entity_poly.pdbx_seq_one_letter_code
_entity_poly.pdbx_strand_id
1 'polypeptide(L)'
;MKYDNYDEDAIRRSRKRKSQLMKKKRQKILRRRFIMMAAVTFLIVLAVVIVNVTLGLKKTLGQKAAFASDITDETQSEILMPTEAPTEPPLIYAQMAEDYQDLSADAQIASPYAALLDVNNHRIIAGKLADTKIYPASMTKVMTLIVVSENIDKMPKTYTFGFEMLNRLYREEASVAGFLEGETVDVEDLMYGLVLPSGADAAEALAIMAAGSNEEFAKLMNEKCKELGLKYTHFTNPTGLYDEEQYTTPSEMAMIMEYAMKD
;
A
#
# COMPACT_ATOMS: atom_id res chain seq x y z
N MET A 1 34.12 -33.48 26.89
CA MET A 1 33.15 -32.43 26.60
C MET A 1 31.78 -33.10 26.55
N LYS A 2 30.94 -32.89 27.58
CA LYS A 2 29.56 -33.39 27.62
C LYS A 2 28.70 -32.35 26.90
N TYR A 3 28.10 -32.74 25.78
CA TYR A 3 27.02 -31.97 25.17
C TYR A 3 25.76 -32.14 26.03
N ASP A 4 25.23 -31.03 26.55
CA ASP A 4 24.00 -31.01 27.33
C ASP A 4 22.84 -31.51 26.48
N ASN A 5 22.19 -32.58 26.96
CA ASN A 5 20.91 -33.05 26.45
C ASN A 5 19.87 -31.94 26.68
N TYR A 6 19.62 -31.14 25.68
CA TYR A 6 18.43 -30.28 25.67
C TYR A 6 17.20 -31.19 25.70
N ASP A 7 16.40 -31.06 26.78
CA ASP A 7 15.16 -31.80 26.95
C ASP A 7 14.15 -31.44 25.83
N GLU A 8 14.26 -32.14 24.68
CA GLU A 8 13.37 -31.98 23.54
C GLU A 8 11.90 -32.17 23.92
N ASP A 9 11.62 -32.99 24.92
CA ASP A 9 10.28 -33.22 25.42
C ASP A 9 9.72 -32.00 26.20
N ALA A 10 10.56 -31.24 26.89
CA ALA A 10 10.15 -30.00 27.53
C ALA A 10 9.80 -28.94 26.49
N ILE A 11 10.62 -28.80 25.43
CA ILE A 11 10.38 -27.91 24.30
C ILE A 11 9.08 -28.28 23.57
N ARG A 12 8.87 -29.58 23.32
CA ARG A 12 7.66 -30.07 22.66
C ARG A 12 6.41 -29.84 23.50
N ARG A 13 6.50 -30.02 24.82
CA ARG A 13 5.39 -29.71 25.78
C ARG A 13 5.09 -28.21 25.84
N SER A 14 6.10 -27.36 25.84
CA SER A 14 5.93 -25.90 25.84
C SER A 14 5.26 -25.43 24.55
N ARG A 15 5.70 -25.90 23.37
CA ARG A 15 5.07 -25.61 22.07
C ARG A 15 3.60 -26.06 22.03
N LYS A 16 3.29 -27.24 22.56
CA LYS A 16 1.92 -27.77 22.60
C LYS A 16 1.01 -26.95 23.53
N ARG A 17 1.52 -26.50 24.69
CA ARG A 17 0.79 -25.59 25.60
C ARG A 17 0.56 -24.21 24.95
N LYS A 18 1.57 -23.65 24.26
CA LYS A 18 1.47 -22.36 23.57
C LYS A 18 0.43 -22.43 22.44
N SER A 19 0.43 -23.49 21.65
CA SER A 19 -0.55 -23.75 20.59
C SER A 19 -2.00 -23.86 21.13
N GLN A 20 -2.20 -24.55 22.24
CA GLN A 20 -3.53 -24.68 22.89
C GLN A 20 -4.02 -23.33 23.46
N LEU A 21 -3.14 -22.54 24.05
CA LEU A 21 -3.47 -21.19 24.54
C LEU A 21 -3.86 -20.25 23.38
N MET A 22 -3.16 -20.35 22.27
CA MET A 22 -3.47 -19.56 21.05
C MET A 22 -4.83 -19.97 20.46
N LYS A 23 -5.13 -21.28 20.41
CA LYS A 23 -6.46 -21.75 19.95
C LYS A 23 -7.59 -21.24 20.85
N LYS A 24 -7.44 -21.25 22.17
CA LYS A 24 -8.45 -20.70 23.12
C LYS A 24 -8.61 -19.19 22.97
N LYS A 25 -7.51 -18.43 22.80
CA LYS A 25 -7.58 -16.98 22.51
C LYS A 25 -8.31 -16.71 21.19
N ARG A 26 -8.00 -17.47 20.13
CA ARG A 26 -8.62 -17.35 18.81
C ARG A 26 -10.14 -17.59 18.88
N GLN A 27 -10.60 -18.63 19.61
CA GLN A 27 -12.04 -18.88 19.81
C GLN A 27 -12.74 -17.75 20.58
N LYS A 28 -12.08 -17.15 21.56
CA LYS A 28 -12.65 -16.04 22.34
C LYS A 28 -12.79 -14.77 21.50
N ILE A 29 -11.81 -14.52 20.61
CA ILE A 29 -11.86 -13.40 19.66
C ILE A 29 -12.96 -13.60 18.61
N LEU A 30 -13.08 -14.82 18.04
CA LEU A 30 -14.13 -15.15 17.08
C LEU A 30 -15.55 -15.00 17.69
N ARG A 31 -15.76 -15.43 18.93
CA ARG A 31 -17.04 -15.22 19.62
C ARG A 31 -17.36 -13.74 19.82
N ARG A 32 -16.39 -12.91 20.24
CA ARG A 32 -16.59 -11.46 20.39
C ARG A 32 -16.92 -10.79 19.07
N ARG A 33 -16.26 -11.19 17.97
CA ARG A 33 -16.52 -10.68 16.62
C ARG A 33 -17.92 -11.03 16.14
N PHE A 34 -18.37 -12.27 16.37
CA PHE A 34 -19.72 -12.69 15.99
C PHE A 34 -20.79 -11.86 16.72
N ILE A 35 -20.59 -11.59 18.01
CA ILE A 35 -21.50 -10.74 18.80
C ILE A 35 -21.47 -9.29 18.29
N MET A 36 -20.30 -8.73 17.97
CA MET A 36 -20.21 -7.38 17.42
C MET A 36 -20.86 -7.27 16.03
N MET A 37 -20.62 -8.23 15.14
CA MET A 37 -21.27 -8.26 13.83
C MET A 37 -22.80 -8.34 13.96
N ALA A 38 -23.32 -9.18 14.84
CA ALA A 38 -24.75 -9.27 15.10
C ALA A 38 -25.34 -7.96 15.65
N ALA A 39 -24.60 -7.25 16.50
CA ALA A 39 -25.00 -5.93 17.00
C ALA A 39 -25.01 -4.85 15.90
N VAL A 40 -24.00 -4.86 15.03
CA VAL A 40 -23.90 -3.91 13.90
C VAL A 40 -25.01 -4.17 12.88
N THR A 41 -25.28 -5.44 12.53
CA THR A 41 -26.40 -5.76 11.63
C THR A 41 -27.75 -5.37 12.22
N PHE A 42 -27.96 -5.54 13.52
CA PHE A 42 -29.17 -5.08 14.20
C PHE A 42 -29.32 -3.56 14.13
N LEU A 43 -28.24 -2.79 14.36
CA LEU A 43 -28.27 -1.33 14.27
C LEU A 43 -28.55 -0.83 12.84
N ILE A 44 -27.99 -1.50 11.82
CA ILE A 44 -28.26 -1.18 10.41
C ILE A 44 -29.73 -1.42 10.07
N VAL A 45 -30.30 -2.56 10.48
CA VAL A 45 -31.72 -2.87 10.27
C VAL A 45 -32.60 -1.83 10.96
N LEU A 46 -32.28 -1.47 12.20
CA LEU A 46 -33.01 -0.44 12.95
C LEU A 46 -32.96 0.92 12.26
N ALA A 47 -31.76 1.33 11.75
CA ALA A 47 -31.59 2.58 11.00
C ALA A 47 -32.42 2.59 9.70
N VAL A 48 -32.46 1.48 8.96
CA VAL A 48 -33.27 1.34 7.73
C VAL A 48 -34.76 1.45 8.06
N VAL A 49 -35.21 0.85 9.15
CA VAL A 49 -36.62 0.96 9.60
C VAL A 49 -36.95 2.40 9.96
N ILE A 50 -36.08 3.11 10.70
CA ILE A 50 -36.29 4.52 11.06
C ILE A 50 -36.34 5.40 9.82
N VAL A 51 -35.44 5.20 8.85
CA VAL A 51 -35.41 5.96 7.58
C VAL A 51 -36.71 5.73 6.78
N ASN A 52 -37.18 4.50 6.68
CA ASN A 52 -38.42 4.19 5.96
C ASN A 52 -39.65 4.80 6.64
N VAL A 53 -39.70 4.80 7.98
CA VAL A 53 -40.78 5.44 8.74
C VAL A 53 -40.76 6.96 8.57
N THR A 54 -39.57 7.60 8.58
CA THR A 54 -39.42 9.06 8.38
C THR A 54 -39.73 9.49 6.94
N LEU A 55 -39.35 8.67 5.93
CA LEU A 55 -39.71 8.92 4.53
C LEU A 55 -41.20 8.72 4.27
N GLY A 56 -41.85 7.77 4.92
CA GLY A 56 -43.31 7.57 4.88
C GLY A 56 -44.07 8.78 5.46
N LEU A 57 -43.58 9.36 6.54
CA LEU A 57 -44.15 10.57 7.16
C LEU A 57 -43.92 11.85 6.32
N LYS A 58 -42.80 11.93 5.58
CA LYS A 58 -42.54 13.08 4.67
C LYS A 58 -43.39 13.05 3.39
N LYS A 59 -43.78 11.86 2.92
CA LYS A 59 -44.63 11.71 1.72
C LYS A 59 -46.07 12.22 1.93
N THR A 60 -46.53 12.31 3.20
CA THR A 60 -47.85 12.84 3.56
C THR A 60 -47.88 14.35 3.84
N LEU A 61 -46.72 15.01 3.95
CA LEU A 61 -46.64 16.44 4.26
C LEU A 61 -46.04 17.32 3.13
N GLY A 62 -45.66 16.76 1.98
CA GLY A 62 -44.92 17.41 0.93
C GLY A 62 -45.70 17.76 -0.34
N GLN A 63 -47.03 17.93 -0.25
CA GLN A 63 -47.80 18.54 -1.36
C GLN A 63 -48.22 19.96 -1.01
N LYS A 64 -47.31 20.91 -1.02
CA LYS A 64 -47.51 22.33 -1.27
C LYS A 64 -46.20 23.10 -1.18
N ALA A 65 -45.65 23.46 -2.28
CA ALA A 65 -45.02 24.73 -2.62
C ALA A 65 -44.07 24.52 -3.79
N ALA A 66 -44.60 24.70 -4.98
CA ALA A 66 -43.83 25.10 -6.13
C ALA A 66 -43.96 26.64 -6.19
N PHE A 67 -42.90 27.31 -6.52
CA PHE A 67 -42.82 28.46 -7.43
C PHE A 67 -41.74 29.49 -7.04
N ALA A 68 -41.11 29.94 -8.07
CA ALA A 68 -40.33 31.20 -8.24
C ALA A 68 -38.82 31.06 -7.98
N SER A 69 -38.08 31.05 -9.01
CA SER A 69 -37.60 32.03 -10.04
C SER A 69 -36.28 32.66 -9.64
N ASP A 70 -35.31 32.36 -10.40
CA ASP A 70 -34.66 33.18 -11.47
C ASP A 70 -33.57 34.17 -11.08
N ILE A 71 -32.49 34.07 -11.83
CA ILE A 71 -31.68 35.14 -12.43
C ILE A 71 -30.36 35.56 -11.75
N THR A 72 -29.30 35.23 -12.48
CA THR A 72 -28.10 36.00 -12.86
C THR A 72 -27.12 36.45 -11.76
N ASP A 73 -25.84 36.31 -11.92
CA ASP A 73 -25.01 37.10 -12.83
C ASP A 73 -23.58 36.50 -12.93
N GLU A 74 -23.05 36.51 -14.11
CA GLU A 74 -21.67 36.23 -14.45
C GLU A 74 -20.75 37.30 -13.85
N THR A 75 -19.71 36.85 -13.17
CA THR A 75 -18.46 37.62 -13.11
C THR A 75 -17.30 36.66 -13.22
N GLN A 76 -16.81 36.47 -14.44
CA GLN A 76 -15.51 35.91 -14.73
C GLN A 76 -14.44 36.82 -14.11
N SER A 77 -13.85 36.43 -13.01
CA SER A 77 -12.53 36.87 -12.62
C SER A 77 -11.52 35.86 -13.14
N GLU A 78 -10.82 36.19 -14.21
CA GLU A 78 -9.60 35.54 -14.64
C GLU A 78 -8.60 35.56 -13.47
N ILE A 79 -8.49 34.43 -12.77
CA ILE A 79 -7.37 34.19 -11.90
C ILE A 79 -6.22 33.84 -12.82
N LEU A 80 -5.33 34.80 -13.05
CA LEU A 80 -3.99 34.57 -13.60
C LEU A 80 -3.31 33.50 -12.74
N MET A 81 -3.29 32.27 -13.25
CA MET A 81 -2.45 31.22 -12.70
C MET A 81 -1.00 31.71 -12.75
N PRO A 82 -0.22 31.55 -11.69
CA PRO A 82 1.22 31.79 -11.76
C PRO A 82 1.78 30.88 -12.86
N THR A 83 2.47 31.44 -13.81
CA THR A 83 3.21 30.70 -14.82
C THR A 83 4.28 29.91 -14.07
N GLU A 84 4.05 28.63 -13.89
CA GLU A 84 5.09 27.71 -13.40
C GLU A 84 6.30 27.86 -14.30
N ALA A 85 7.44 28.08 -13.67
CA ALA A 85 8.72 28.04 -14.37
C ALA A 85 8.82 26.70 -15.13
N PRO A 86 9.45 26.64 -16.31
CA PRO A 86 9.58 25.39 -17.05
C PRO A 86 10.25 24.36 -16.16
N THR A 87 9.44 23.41 -15.64
CA THR A 87 9.98 22.24 -14.96
C THR A 87 10.80 21.47 -15.97
N GLU A 88 12.02 21.10 -15.59
CA GLU A 88 12.83 20.18 -16.41
C GLU A 88 11.95 18.99 -16.80
N PRO A 89 12.05 18.52 -18.06
CA PRO A 89 11.25 17.38 -18.48
C PRO A 89 11.54 16.20 -17.54
N PRO A 90 10.52 15.41 -17.17
CA PRO A 90 10.71 14.28 -16.27
C PRO A 90 11.81 13.37 -16.80
N LEU A 91 12.70 12.95 -15.92
CA LEU A 91 13.80 12.04 -16.27
C LEU A 91 13.18 10.70 -16.72
N ILE A 92 13.27 10.42 -18.00
CA ILE A 92 12.90 9.12 -18.58
C ILE A 92 14.11 8.21 -18.40
N TYR A 93 14.04 7.27 -17.46
CA TYR A 93 15.19 6.43 -17.14
C TYR A 93 15.43 5.35 -18.19
N ALA A 94 14.40 4.68 -18.67
CA ALA A 94 14.56 3.68 -19.71
C ALA A 94 13.48 3.80 -20.78
N GLN A 95 13.85 3.48 -22.03
CA GLN A 95 12.94 3.42 -23.16
C GLN A 95 13.00 2.02 -23.80
N MET A 96 11.92 1.65 -24.50
CA MET A 96 11.95 0.45 -25.32
C MET A 96 13.10 0.53 -26.33
N ALA A 97 13.89 -0.53 -26.41
CA ALA A 97 14.93 -0.63 -27.43
C ALA A 97 14.31 -0.79 -28.83
N GLU A 98 14.97 -0.25 -29.85
CA GLU A 98 14.52 -0.46 -31.25
C GLU A 98 14.50 -1.93 -31.64
N ASP A 99 15.42 -2.72 -31.07
CA ASP A 99 15.58 -4.15 -31.26
C ASP A 99 14.94 -4.99 -30.14
N TYR A 100 13.90 -4.45 -29.47
CA TYR A 100 13.19 -5.12 -28.38
C TYR A 100 12.72 -6.53 -28.76
N GLN A 101 12.96 -7.49 -27.88
CA GLN A 101 12.56 -8.88 -28.05
C GLN A 101 11.32 -9.21 -27.25
N ASP A 102 10.25 -9.60 -27.95
CA ASP A 102 9.04 -10.13 -27.31
C ASP A 102 9.25 -11.60 -26.92
N LEU A 103 9.27 -11.85 -25.60
CA LEU A 103 9.45 -13.17 -25.00
C LEU A 103 8.12 -13.86 -24.67
N SER A 104 7.00 -13.36 -25.15
CA SER A 104 5.66 -13.89 -24.81
C SER A 104 5.46 -15.35 -25.25
N ALA A 105 6.15 -15.78 -26.32
CA ALA A 105 6.12 -17.15 -26.82
C ALA A 105 7.18 -18.07 -26.17
N ASP A 106 8.09 -17.56 -25.35
CA ASP A 106 9.15 -18.36 -24.75
C ASP A 106 8.60 -19.21 -23.58
N ALA A 107 8.55 -20.51 -23.79
CA ALA A 107 8.07 -21.48 -22.81
C ALA A 107 9.03 -21.68 -21.62
N GLN A 108 10.29 -21.24 -21.72
CA GLN A 108 11.27 -21.33 -20.62
C GLN A 108 11.02 -20.26 -19.55
N ILE A 109 10.34 -19.18 -19.90
CA ILE A 109 9.97 -18.13 -18.96
C ILE A 109 8.63 -18.50 -18.31
N ALA A 110 8.68 -19.08 -17.11
CA ALA A 110 7.49 -19.51 -16.38
C ALA A 110 6.63 -18.33 -15.88
N SER A 111 7.24 -17.14 -15.64
CA SER A 111 6.51 -15.95 -15.23
C SER A 111 5.51 -15.51 -16.34
N PRO A 112 4.27 -15.12 -15.99
CA PRO A 112 3.33 -14.54 -16.95
C PRO A 112 3.76 -13.15 -17.45
N TYR A 113 4.57 -12.44 -16.68
CA TYR A 113 5.03 -11.08 -16.98
C TYR A 113 6.52 -10.96 -16.72
N ALA A 114 7.24 -10.24 -17.58
CA ALA A 114 8.67 -9.97 -17.40
C ALA A 114 9.08 -8.72 -18.16
N ALA A 115 10.08 -8.01 -17.66
CA ALA A 115 10.82 -6.98 -18.36
C ALA A 115 12.31 -7.15 -18.09
N LEU A 116 13.13 -7.01 -19.11
CA LEU A 116 14.58 -7.02 -19.01
C LEU A 116 15.12 -5.66 -19.42
N LEU A 117 15.79 -4.99 -18.48
CA LEU A 117 16.33 -3.65 -18.66
C LEU A 117 17.85 -3.70 -18.69
N ASP A 118 18.43 -3.07 -19.69
CA ASP A 118 19.87 -2.77 -19.76
C ASP A 118 20.12 -1.45 -19.02
N VAL A 119 20.61 -1.56 -17.78
CA VAL A 119 20.89 -0.42 -16.89
C VAL A 119 21.95 0.52 -17.46
N ASN A 120 22.94 0.00 -18.23
CA ASN A 120 24.02 0.82 -18.75
C ASN A 120 23.56 1.74 -19.89
N ASN A 121 22.62 1.26 -20.70
CA ASN A 121 22.11 1.97 -21.87
C ASN A 121 20.71 2.55 -21.65
N HIS A 122 20.12 2.38 -20.46
CA HIS A 122 18.79 2.86 -20.10
C HIS A 122 17.71 2.39 -21.10
N ARG A 123 17.72 1.07 -21.43
CA ARG A 123 16.79 0.51 -22.40
C ARG A 123 16.15 -0.80 -21.92
N ILE A 124 14.85 -0.94 -22.16
CA ILE A 124 14.13 -2.21 -22.01
C ILE A 124 14.37 -3.01 -23.28
N ILE A 125 15.17 -4.07 -23.19
CA ILE A 125 15.68 -4.85 -24.33
C ILE A 125 14.83 -6.08 -24.63
N ALA A 126 14.08 -6.59 -23.64
CA ALA A 126 13.19 -7.73 -23.84
C ALA A 126 12.09 -7.75 -22.78
N GLY A 127 11.01 -8.49 -23.04
CA GLY A 127 9.96 -8.66 -22.05
C GLY A 127 8.87 -9.62 -22.50
N LYS A 128 8.05 -10.00 -21.53
CA LYS A 128 6.85 -10.81 -21.71
C LYS A 128 5.67 -10.03 -21.15
N LEU A 129 4.76 -9.60 -22.03
CA LEU A 129 3.64 -8.72 -21.65
C LEU A 129 4.11 -7.53 -20.80
N ALA A 130 5.23 -6.91 -21.20
CA ALA A 130 5.98 -5.95 -20.39
C ALA A 130 5.20 -4.66 -20.08
N ASP A 131 4.26 -4.27 -20.92
CA ASP A 131 3.42 -3.08 -20.75
C ASP A 131 1.99 -3.40 -20.29
N THR A 132 1.75 -4.65 -19.87
CA THR A 132 0.45 -5.04 -19.34
C THR A 132 0.30 -4.51 -17.91
N LYS A 133 -0.88 -3.96 -17.60
CA LYS A 133 -1.24 -3.54 -16.24
C LYS A 133 -1.25 -4.76 -15.32
N ILE A 134 -0.50 -4.67 -14.22
CA ILE A 134 -0.40 -5.70 -13.18
C ILE A 134 -0.54 -5.08 -11.79
N TYR A 135 -0.86 -5.92 -10.81
CA TYR A 135 -0.76 -5.56 -9.40
C TYR A 135 0.69 -5.76 -8.93
N PRO A 136 1.36 -4.72 -8.41
CA PRO A 136 2.77 -4.81 -8.04
C PRO A 136 3.04 -5.72 -6.83
N ALA A 137 2.05 -5.94 -5.97
CA ALA A 137 2.23 -6.61 -4.68
C ALA A 137 3.43 -6.00 -3.92
N SER A 138 4.28 -6.82 -3.30
CA SER A 138 5.42 -6.33 -2.52
C SER A 138 6.51 -5.63 -3.34
N MET A 139 6.48 -5.65 -4.67
CA MET A 139 7.37 -4.80 -5.48
C MET A 139 7.13 -3.31 -5.22
N THR A 140 5.95 -2.92 -4.76
CA THR A 140 5.62 -1.58 -4.25
C THR A 140 6.66 -1.04 -3.28
N LYS A 141 7.25 -1.91 -2.45
CA LYS A 141 8.20 -1.51 -1.41
C LYS A 141 9.52 -0.95 -1.95
N VAL A 142 9.82 -1.18 -3.22
CA VAL A 142 10.95 -0.51 -3.89
C VAL A 142 10.68 1.00 -3.99
N MET A 143 9.47 1.40 -4.43
CA MET A 143 9.08 2.81 -4.43
C MET A 143 9.00 3.38 -3.00
N THR A 144 8.52 2.59 -2.05
CA THR A 144 8.52 3.00 -0.63
C THR A 144 9.93 3.30 -0.14
N LEU A 145 10.90 2.43 -0.45
CA LEU A 145 12.30 2.64 -0.09
C LEU A 145 12.88 3.92 -0.71
N ILE A 146 12.62 4.17 -2.00
CA ILE A 146 13.06 5.38 -2.71
C ILE A 146 12.56 6.64 -2.00
N VAL A 147 11.24 6.73 -1.79
CA VAL A 147 10.64 7.91 -1.15
C VAL A 147 11.13 8.11 0.27
N VAL A 148 11.33 7.03 1.04
CA VAL A 148 11.90 7.08 2.38
C VAL A 148 13.34 7.59 2.34
N SER A 149 14.21 7.03 1.48
CA SER A 149 15.61 7.42 1.36
C SER A 149 15.76 8.90 1.04
N GLU A 150 14.96 9.42 0.13
CA GLU A 150 14.99 10.84 -0.26
C GLU A 150 14.48 11.80 0.83
N ASN A 151 13.72 11.30 1.80
CA ASN A 151 13.17 12.10 2.91
C ASN A 151 13.82 11.81 4.26
N ILE A 152 14.80 10.92 4.34
CA ILE A 152 15.35 10.37 5.59
C ILE A 152 15.86 11.45 6.55
N ASP A 153 16.44 12.53 6.04
CA ASP A 153 16.95 13.63 6.86
C ASP A 153 15.86 14.46 7.55
N LYS A 154 14.63 14.41 7.01
CA LYS A 154 13.47 15.13 7.54
C LYS A 154 12.62 14.27 8.48
N MET A 155 12.89 12.97 8.53
CA MET A 155 12.11 12.01 9.30
C MET A 155 12.56 11.94 10.76
N PRO A 156 11.67 11.55 11.68
CA PRO A 156 12.07 11.11 13.02
C PRO A 156 13.11 9.98 12.92
N LYS A 157 13.96 9.83 13.94
CA LYS A 157 14.98 8.78 13.93
C LYS A 157 14.47 7.41 14.35
N THR A 158 13.35 7.37 15.08
CA THR A 158 12.78 6.13 15.62
C THR A 158 11.26 6.13 15.48
N TYR A 159 10.68 4.93 15.44
CA TYR A 159 9.23 4.69 15.47
C TYR A 159 8.89 3.72 16.60
N THR A 160 7.81 3.98 17.33
CA THR A 160 7.29 3.07 18.36
C THR A 160 6.01 2.42 17.87
N PHE A 161 6.01 1.09 17.81
CA PHE A 161 4.89 0.32 17.27
C PHE A 161 3.69 0.28 18.21
N GLY A 162 2.51 0.58 17.66
CA GLY A 162 1.23 0.49 18.35
C GLY A 162 0.49 -0.80 18.00
N PHE A 163 -0.42 -1.21 18.91
CA PHE A 163 -1.23 -2.42 18.75
C PHE A 163 -2.11 -2.43 17.49
N GLU A 164 -2.72 -1.30 17.15
CA GLU A 164 -3.72 -1.23 16.07
C GLU A 164 -3.13 -1.58 14.70
N MET A 165 -1.98 -1.04 14.36
CA MET A 165 -1.27 -1.34 13.11
C MET A 165 -0.90 -2.83 13.04
N LEU A 166 -0.21 -3.33 14.05
CA LEU A 166 0.26 -4.72 14.08
C LEU A 166 -0.90 -5.73 14.04
N ASN A 167 -1.98 -5.44 14.77
CA ASN A 167 -3.16 -6.31 14.79
C ASN A 167 -3.91 -6.27 13.46
N ARG A 168 -3.97 -5.13 12.76
CA ARG A 168 -4.57 -5.01 11.43
C ARG A 168 -3.77 -5.80 10.40
N LEU A 169 -2.46 -5.58 10.30
CA LEU A 169 -1.57 -6.29 9.38
C LEU A 169 -1.59 -7.81 9.61
N TYR A 170 -1.66 -8.25 10.87
CA TYR A 170 -1.83 -9.67 11.18
C TYR A 170 -3.15 -10.24 10.66
N ARG A 171 -4.26 -9.46 10.72
CA ARG A 171 -5.56 -9.91 10.20
C ARG A 171 -5.62 -9.95 8.68
N GLU A 172 -4.88 -9.08 8.03
CA GLU A 172 -4.73 -9.00 6.58
C GLU A 172 -3.73 -10.05 6.04
N GLU A 173 -3.15 -10.87 6.93
CA GLU A 173 -2.15 -11.87 6.60
C GLU A 173 -0.93 -11.28 5.85
N ALA A 174 -0.62 -10.03 6.14
CA ALA A 174 0.51 -9.32 5.54
C ALA A 174 1.85 -9.95 5.95
N SER A 175 2.83 -9.92 5.06
CA SER A 175 4.22 -10.20 5.43
C SER A 175 4.71 -9.10 6.36
N VAL A 176 5.31 -9.47 7.50
CA VAL A 176 5.79 -8.53 8.51
C VAL A 176 7.23 -8.83 8.90
N ALA A 177 7.99 -7.81 9.29
CA ALA A 177 9.31 -7.97 9.88
C ALA A 177 9.23 -8.61 11.28
N GLY A 178 8.12 -8.39 11.98
CA GLY A 178 7.81 -9.06 13.25
C GLY A 178 8.09 -8.18 14.47
N PHE A 179 8.07 -6.89 14.33
CA PHE A 179 8.16 -5.94 15.43
C PHE A 179 7.01 -6.12 16.43
N LEU A 180 7.26 -5.75 17.70
CA LEU A 180 6.32 -5.96 18.80
C LEU A 180 5.66 -4.65 19.22
N GLU A 181 4.47 -4.75 19.82
CA GLU A 181 3.80 -3.61 20.45
C GLU A 181 4.68 -2.98 21.53
N GLY A 182 4.85 -1.65 21.46
CA GLY A 182 5.70 -0.88 22.36
C GLY A 182 7.19 -0.91 22.01
N GLU A 183 7.59 -1.70 20.99
CA GLU A 183 8.97 -1.71 20.50
C GLU A 183 9.28 -0.40 19.78
N THR A 184 10.44 0.19 20.12
CA THR A 184 10.95 1.39 19.44
C THR A 184 12.14 1.00 18.58
N VAL A 185 12.04 1.29 17.28
CA VAL A 185 12.97 0.82 16.26
C VAL A 185 13.54 2.01 15.49
N ASP A 186 14.82 1.97 15.18
CA ASP A 186 15.50 2.98 14.37
C ASP A 186 15.08 2.92 12.90
N VAL A 187 15.14 4.07 12.21
CA VAL A 187 14.76 4.18 10.80
C VAL A 187 15.56 3.23 9.91
N GLU A 188 16.84 3.03 10.19
CA GLU A 188 17.70 2.10 9.44
C GLU A 188 17.24 0.64 9.58
N ASP A 189 16.93 0.20 10.81
CA ASP A 189 16.40 -1.14 11.07
C ASP A 189 15.01 -1.33 10.41
N LEU A 190 14.20 -0.27 10.35
CA LEU A 190 12.94 -0.30 9.61
C LEU A 190 13.16 -0.46 8.10
N MET A 191 14.17 0.20 7.50
CA MET A 191 14.52 0.02 6.09
C MET A 191 14.99 -1.42 5.81
N TYR A 192 15.78 -2.04 6.69
CA TYR A 192 16.10 -3.46 6.59
C TYR A 192 14.85 -4.34 6.76
N GLY A 193 13.97 -4.00 7.69
CA GLY A 193 12.69 -4.69 7.89
C GLY A 193 11.74 -4.56 6.69
N LEU A 194 11.80 -3.45 5.96
CA LEU A 194 11.07 -3.25 4.71
C LEU A 194 11.54 -4.21 3.61
N VAL A 195 12.87 -4.31 3.42
CA VAL A 195 13.46 -4.98 2.26
C VAL A 195 13.64 -6.47 2.48
N LEU A 196 14.29 -6.91 3.59
CA LEU A 196 14.71 -8.29 3.76
C LEU A 196 13.53 -9.26 3.96
N PRO A 197 12.63 -9.06 4.96
CA PRO A 197 11.43 -9.89 5.13
C PRO A 197 10.22 -9.36 4.36
N SER A 198 10.36 -8.25 3.61
CA SER A 198 9.25 -7.58 2.94
C SER A 198 8.16 -7.09 3.92
N GLY A 199 8.57 -6.52 5.06
CA GLY A 199 7.71 -6.16 6.18
C GLY A 199 6.71 -5.04 5.85
N ALA A 200 5.42 -5.33 5.95
CA ALA A 200 4.36 -4.33 5.83
C ALA A 200 4.31 -3.42 7.08
N ASP A 201 4.66 -3.96 8.25
CA ASP A 201 4.82 -3.22 9.49
C ASP A 201 5.92 -2.14 9.37
N ALA A 202 7.07 -2.50 8.82
CA ALA A 202 8.14 -1.56 8.49
C ALA A 202 7.70 -0.53 7.45
N ALA A 203 7.01 -0.95 6.37
CA ALA A 203 6.53 -0.06 5.32
C ALA A 203 5.60 1.03 5.85
N GLU A 204 4.63 0.67 6.68
CA GLU A 204 3.70 1.63 7.27
C GLU A 204 4.36 2.53 8.33
N ALA A 205 5.24 1.98 9.16
CA ALA A 205 6.00 2.77 10.11
C ALA A 205 6.80 3.87 9.39
N LEU A 206 7.53 3.51 8.34
CA LEU A 206 8.30 4.45 7.52
C LEU A 206 7.41 5.47 6.82
N ALA A 207 6.27 5.06 6.27
CA ALA A 207 5.30 5.95 5.64
C ALA A 207 4.74 6.98 6.62
N ILE A 208 4.36 6.56 7.82
CA ILE A 208 3.88 7.45 8.88
C ILE A 208 4.99 8.41 9.32
N MET A 209 6.22 7.95 9.45
CA MET A 209 7.36 8.79 9.80
C MET A 209 7.65 9.86 8.73
N ALA A 210 7.50 9.51 7.44
CA ALA A 210 7.81 10.41 6.33
C ALA A 210 6.68 11.41 6.02
N ALA A 211 5.42 10.99 6.14
CA ALA A 211 4.28 11.75 5.66
C ALA A 211 3.10 11.87 6.66
N GLY A 212 3.19 11.24 7.82
CA GLY A 212 2.13 11.27 8.83
C GLY A 212 1.02 10.23 8.65
N SER A 213 0.79 9.72 7.44
CA SER A 213 -0.15 8.63 7.16
C SER A 213 0.22 7.85 5.90
N ASN A 214 -0.39 6.67 5.71
CA ASN A 214 -0.21 5.87 4.50
C ASN A 214 -0.76 6.60 3.25
N GLU A 215 -1.87 7.31 3.39
CA GLU A 215 -2.54 8.05 2.32
C GLU A 215 -1.68 9.24 1.85
N GLU A 216 -1.12 10.01 2.78
CA GLU A 216 -0.21 11.12 2.43
C GLU A 216 1.09 10.59 1.82
N PHE A 217 1.59 9.46 2.31
CA PHE A 217 2.76 8.82 1.74
C PHE A 217 2.51 8.30 0.31
N ALA A 218 1.34 7.75 0.03
CA ALA A 218 0.95 7.34 -1.31
C ALA A 218 0.95 8.52 -2.31
N LYS A 219 0.63 9.73 -1.86
CA LYS A 219 0.76 10.93 -2.70
C LYS A 219 2.21 11.20 -3.07
N LEU A 220 3.14 11.10 -2.11
CA LEU A 220 4.58 11.23 -2.39
C LEU A 220 5.06 10.16 -3.38
N MET A 221 4.60 8.92 -3.24
CA MET A 221 4.92 7.85 -4.20
C MET A 221 4.43 8.20 -5.61
N ASN A 222 3.21 8.74 -5.74
CA ASN A 222 2.66 9.14 -7.03
C ASN A 222 3.30 10.41 -7.60
N GLU A 223 3.78 11.33 -6.75
CA GLU A 223 4.62 12.45 -7.17
C GLU A 223 5.95 11.95 -7.75
N LYS A 224 6.59 10.97 -7.09
CA LYS A 224 7.79 10.31 -7.63
C LYS A 224 7.51 9.60 -8.95
N CYS A 225 6.35 8.95 -9.13
CA CYS A 225 5.96 8.38 -10.42
C CYS A 225 5.94 9.44 -11.52
N LYS A 226 5.38 10.64 -11.24
CA LYS A 226 5.36 11.74 -12.21
C LYS A 226 6.76 12.25 -12.53
N GLU A 227 7.60 12.42 -11.51
CA GLU A 227 9.00 12.82 -11.65
C GLU A 227 9.78 11.84 -12.54
N LEU A 228 9.56 10.54 -12.36
CA LEU A 228 10.16 9.48 -13.18
C LEU A 228 9.48 9.30 -14.56
N GLY A 229 8.44 10.06 -14.87
CA GLY A 229 7.71 9.97 -16.12
C GLY A 229 6.90 8.69 -16.30
N LEU A 230 6.55 7.99 -15.21
CA LEU A 230 5.73 6.77 -15.23
C LEU A 230 4.27 7.11 -15.51
N LYS A 231 3.67 6.49 -16.51
CA LYS A 231 2.31 6.79 -16.97
C LYS A 231 1.29 5.74 -16.57
N TYR A 232 1.76 4.53 -16.30
CA TYR A 232 0.94 3.36 -16.05
C TYR A 232 1.17 2.77 -14.65
N THR A 233 1.65 3.62 -13.71
CA THR A 233 1.86 3.25 -12.31
C THR A 233 1.09 4.18 -11.40
N HIS A 234 0.39 3.58 -10.45
CA HIS A 234 -0.34 4.30 -9.40
C HIS A 234 -0.27 3.51 -8.09
N PHE A 235 0.06 4.19 -7.00
CA PHE A 235 0.16 3.63 -5.67
C PHE A 235 -0.93 4.19 -4.76
N THR A 236 -1.56 3.31 -3.96
CA THR A 236 -2.55 3.67 -2.94
C THR A 236 -2.05 3.40 -1.53
N ASN A 237 -1.01 2.58 -1.39
CA ASN A 237 -0.42 2.23 -0.10
C ASN A 237 1.07 1.88 -0.23
N PRO A 238 1.85 1.97 0.88
CA PRO A 238 3.29 1.69 0.86
C PRO A 238 3.64 0.20 0.91
N THR A 239 2.67 -0.68 1.14
CA THR A 239 2.91 -2.08 1.47
C THR A 239 2.83 -3.03 0.27
N GLY A 240 2.03 -2.66 -0.73
CA GLY A 240 1.63 -3.54 -1.82
C GLY A 240 0.51 -4.51 -1.45
N LEU A 241 -0.19 -4.28 -0.34
CA LEU A 241 -1.47 -4.94 -0.08
C LEU A 241 -2.47 -4.58 -1.19
N TYR A 242 -3.35 -5.52 -1.51
CA TYR A 242 -4.24 -5.40 -2.64
C TYR A 242 -5.19 -4.20 -2.52
N ASP A 243 -5.24 -3.43 -3.60
CA ASP A 243 -6.17 -2.35 -3.83
C ASP A 243 -6.44 -2.26 -5.34
N GLU A 244 -7.69 -2.08 -5.75
CA GLU A 244 -8.08 -2.05 -7.18
C GLU A 244 -7.41 -0.91 -7.96
N GLU A 245 -7.15 0.20 -7.30
CA GLU A 245 -6.50 1.38 -7.87
C GLU A 245 -4.97 1.33 -7.81
N GLN A 246 -4.38 0.30 -7.20
CA GLN A 246 -2.93 0.11 -7.17
C GLN A 246 -2.46 -0.75 -8.33
N TYR A 247 -1.67 -0.19 -9.21
CA TYR A 247 -1.20 -0.88 -10.41
C TYR A 247 0.14 -0.34 -10.92
N THR A 248 0.76 -1.14 -11.76
CA THR A 248 1.98 -0.79 -12.51
C THR A 248 2.06 -1.64 -13.79
N THR A 249 3.18 -1.54 -14.51
CA THR A 249 3.57 -2.49 -15.57
C THR A 249 4.95 -3.07 -15.28
N PRO A 250 5.31 -4.24 -15.82
CA PRO A 250 6.66 -4.78 -15.70
C PRO A 250 7.74 -3.81 -16.16
N SER A 251 7.51 -3.09 -17.27
CA SER A 251 8.44 -2.08 -17.78
C SER A 251 8.66 -0.95 -16.78
N GLU A 252 7.59 -0.39 -16.22
CA GLU A 252 7.72 0.72 -15.27
C GLU A 252 8.28 0.27 -13.91
N MET A 253 8.00 -0.97 -13.48
CA MET A 253 8.70 -1.54 -12.32
C MET A 253 10.20 -1.71 -12.55
N ALA A 254 10.62 -2.06 -13.76
CA ALA A 254 12.04 -2.12 -14.10
C ALA A 254 12.69 -0.73 -14.07
N MET A 255 11.98 0.32 -14.51
CA MET A 255 12.44 1.72 -14.40
C MET A 255 12.54 2.19 -12.95
N ILE A 256 11.57 1.83 -12.10
CA ILE A 256 11.62 2.13 -10.65
C ILE A 256 12.83 1.45 -10.02
N MET A 257 13.11 0.19 -10.39
CA MET A 257 14.27 -0.54 -9.88
C MET A 257 15.58 0.04 -10.39
N GLU A 258 15.63 0.46 -11.65
CA GLU A 258 16.81 1.17 -12.20
C GLU A 258 17.12 2.43 -11.39
N TYR A 259 16.09 3.21 -11.06
CA TYR A 259 16.26 4.40 -10.23
C TYR A 259 16.81 4.06 -8.84
N ALA A 260 16.21 3.06 -8.17
CA ALA A 260 16.64 2.63 -6.86
C ALA A 260 18.08 2.10 -6.80
N MET A 261 18.63 1.65 -7.94
CA MET A 261 20.01 1.14 -8.03
C MET A 261 21.06 2.22 -8.25
N LYS A 262 20.66 3.48 -8.49
CA LYS A 262 21.59 4.61 -8.74
C LYS A 262 22.01 5.32 -7.46
N ASP A 263 21.30 5.12 -6.39
CA ASP A 263 21.61 5.61 -5.04
C ASP A 263 22.37 4.51 -4.23
#